data_0cc06837ce7db7c70b8c5a0d92a171fc
#
_entry.id   0cc06837ce7db7c70b8c5a0d92a171fc
#
_cell.length_a   1.000
_cell.length_b   1.000
_cell.length_c   1.000
_cell.angle_alpha   90.00
_cell.angle_beta   90.00
_cell.angle_gamma   90.00
#
_symmetry.space_group_name_H-M   'P 1'
#
loop_
_entity.id
_entity.type
_entity.pdbx_description
1 polymer ?
#
loop_
_entity_poly.entity_id
_entity_poly.type
_entity_poly.pdbx_seq_one_letter_code
_entity_poly.pdbx_strand_id
1 'polypeptide(L)'
;MATTADDVWQLLAELTAAQKETDLRQKETDRQIKELGKQIGGLGSKFGSFTEGLALPSMEKILRQRFGMEIISPSVRASREGRHMEIDVLAYANGNLNIAYVVEVKSHAREDSITQLKSILQRFRTFFPEHKDKQLYGILASVDMSPELRQKTLQEGFYVARIQDQVFELDTPDNFQPQSY
;
A
#
# COMPACT_ATOMS: atom_id res chain seq x y z
N MET A 1 -26.12 -56.02 26.57
CA MET A 1 -27.08 -56.17 25.44
C MET A 1 -26.23 -56.31 24.18
N ALA A 2 -26.50 -57.33 23.37
CA ALA A 2 -25.78 -57.49 22.09
C ALA A 2 -26.43 -56.57 21.05
N THR A 3 -25.62 -55.77 20.36
CA THR A 3 -26.06 -54.90 19.26
C THR A 3 -26.55 -55.78 18.13
N THR A 4 -27.78 -55.57 17.67
CA THR A 4 -28.36 -56.35 16.55
C THR A 4 -27.93 -55.74 15.21
N ALA A 5 -28.04 -56.50 14.12
CA ALA A 5 -27.75 -56.01 12.77
C ALA A 5 -28.65 -54.82 12.40
N ASP A 6 -29.89 -54.80 12.84
CA ASP A 6 -30.83 -53.71 12.60
C ASP A 6 -30.41 -52.45 13.32
N ASP A 7 -29.90 -52.54 14.56
CA ASP A 7 -29.33 -51.38 15.29
C ASP A 7 -28.15 -50.75 14.54
N VAL A 8 -27.27 -51.56 13.93
CA VAL A 8 -26.13 -51.10 13.14
C VAL A 8 -26.59 -50.36 11.87
N TRP A 9 -27.59 -50.91 11.15
CA TRP A 9 -28.13 -50.28 9.96
C TRP A 9 -28.82 -48.94 10.27
N GLN A 10 -29.51 -48.86 11.40
CA GLN A 10 -30.12 -47.62 11.86
C GLN A 10 -29.06 -46.56 12.17
N LEU A 11 -28.00 -46.92 12.91
CA LEU A 11 -26.89 -46.00 13.22
C LEU A 11 -26.15 -45.52 11.96
N LEU A 12 -25.96 -46.42 10.95
CA LEU A 12 -25.36 -46.03 9.68
C LEU A 12 -26.23 -45.03 8.91
N ALA A 13 -27.56 -45.23 8.91
CA ALA A 13 -28.48 -44.29 8.27
C ALA A 13 -28.44 -42.91 8.96
N GLU A 14 -28.44 -42.86 10.30
CA GLU A 14 -28.34 -41.64 11.09
C GLU A 14 -26.99 -40.93 10.85
N LEU A 15 -25.89 -41.67 10.82
CA LEU A 15 -24.55 -41.15 10.53
C LEU A 15 -24.48 -40.52 9.12
N THR A 16 -25.05 -41.23 8.13
CA THR A 16 -25.09 -40.74 6.74
C THR A 16 -25.92 -39.44 6.62
N ALA A 17 -27.03 -39.35 7.35
CA ALA A 17 -27.85 -38.13 7.38
C ALA A 17 -27.09 -36.98 8.04
N ALA A 18 -26.46 -37.23 9.19
CA ALA A 18 -25.65 -36.21 9.91
C ALA A 18 -24.45 -35.75 9.07
N GLN A 19 -23.81 -36.67 8.34
CA GLN A 19 -22.71 -36.31 7.46
C GLN A 19 -23.16 -35.43 6.30
N LYS A 20 -24.28 -35.71 5.66
CA LYS A 20 -24.87 -34.87 4.62
C LYS A 20 -25.22 -33.48 5.16
N GLU A 21 -25.77 -33.39 6.35
CA GLU A 21 -26.06 -32.10 6.98
C GLU A 21 -24.78 -31.32 7.25
N THR A 22 -23.73 -31.98 7.76
CA THR A 22 -22.42 -31.37 8.00
C THR A 22 -21.80 -30.85 6.71
N ASP A 23 -21.85 -31.64 5.62
CA ASP A 23 -21.34 -31.25 4.30
C ASP A 23 -22.08 -30.03 3.75
N LEU A 24 -23.39 -29.93 3.96
CA LEU A 24 -24.18 -28.76 3.56
C LEU A 24 -23.80 -27.52 4.35
N ARG A 25 -23.65 -27.65 5.66
CA ARG A 25 -23.21 -26.55 6.54
C ARG A 25 -21.80 -26.07 6.18
N GLN A 26 -20.90 -26.98 5.87
CA GLN A 26 -19.54 -26.66 5.45
C GLN A 26 -19.52 -25.88 4.13
N LYS A 27 -20.28 -26.31 3.14
CA LYS A 27 -20.42 -25.57 1.87
C LYS A 27 -20.99 -24.17 2.06
N GLU A 28 -21.96 -23.99 2.93
CA GLU A 28 -22.52 -22.68 3.23
C GLU A 28 -21.49 -21.79 3.97
N THR A 29 -20.74 -22.34 4.91
CA THR A 29 -19.66 -21.64 5.60
C THR A 29 -18.56 -21.20 4.62
N ASP A 30 -18.14 -22.07 3.71
CA ASP A 30 -17.15 -21.75 2.68
C ASP A 30 -17.63 -20.62 1.76
N ARG A 31 -18.93 -20.63 1.41
CA ARG A 31 -19.54 -19.55 0.64
C ARG A 31 -19.51 -18.22 1.39
N GLN A 32 -19.87 -18.22 2.67
CA GLN A 32 -19.84 -17.04 3.53
C GLN A 32 -18.43 -16.46 3.71
N ILE A 33 -17.43 -17.35 3.92
CA ILE A 33 -16.03 -16.94 4.02
C ILE A 33 -15.56 -16.29 2.72
N LYS A 34 -15.92 -16.84 1.56
CA LYS A 34 -15.57 -16.27 0.25
C LYS A 34 -16.22 -14.91 0.01
N GLU A 35 -17.47 -14.75 0.42
CA GLU A 35 -18.20 -13.48 0.32
C GLU A 35 -17.60 -12.42 1.26
N LEU A 36 -17.30 -12.81 2.51
CA LEU A 36 -16.62 -11.96 3.48
C LEU A 36 -15.25 -11.51 2.96
N GLY A 37 -14.48 -12.43 2.35
CA GLY A 37 -13.20 -12.11 1.71
C GLY A 37 -13.33 -11.06 0.61
N LYS A 38 -14.37 -11.13 -0.21
CA LYS A 38 -14.65 -10.09 -1.22
C LYS A 38 -15.01 -8.73 -0.60
N GLN A 39 -15.83 -8.74 0.46
CA GLN A 39 -16.22 -7.52 1.16
C GLN A 39 -15.01 -6.85 1.84
N ILE A 40 -14.14 -7.63 2.48
CA ILE A 40 -12.89 -7.15 3.08
C ILE A 40 -11.96 -6.59 2.00
N GLY A 41 -11.81 -7.27 0.86
CA GLY A 41 -11.01 -6.78 -0.27
C GLY A 41 -11.54 -5.45 -0.83
N GLY A 42 -12.86 -5.34 -0.98
CA GLY A 42 -13.52 -4.10 -1.39
C GLY A 42 -13.36 -2.96 -0.38
N LEU A 43 -13.39 -3.27 0.91
CA LEU A 43 -13.16 -2.29 1.98
C LEU A 43 -11.70 -1.81 1.99
N GLY A 44 -10.73 -2.72 1.81
CA GLY A 44 -9.30 -2.39 1.72
C GLY A 44 -9.01 -1.43 0.56
N SER A 45 -9.60 -1.69 -0.62
CA SER A 45 -9.48 -0.79 -1.78
C SER A 45 -10.10 0.60 -1.51
N LYS A 46 -11.29 0.66 -0.90
CA LYS A 46 -11.91 1.94 -0.51
C LYS A 46 -11.10 2.69 0.54
N PHE A 47 -10.53 1.98 1.49
CA PHE A 47 -9.67 2.58 2.51
C PHE A 47 -8.37 3.11 1.92
N GLY A 48 -7.77 2.42 0.93
CA GLY A 48 -6.61 2.91 0.16
C GLY A 48 -6.92 4.24 -0.52
N SER A 49 -7.99 4.30 -1.31
CA SER A 49 -8.41 5.54 -2.01
C SER A 49 -8.75 6.68 -1.04
N PHE A 50 -9.33 6.37 0.12
CA PHE A 50 -9.60 7.36 1.16
C PHE A 50 -8.29 7.90 1.78
N THR A 51 -7.33 7.02 2.05
CA THR A 51 -6.00 7.41 2.57
C THR A 51 -5.24 8.30 1.58
N GLU A 52 -5.26 7.95 0.30
CA GLU A 52 -4.66 8.76 -0.77
C GLU A 52 -5.33 10.15 -0.85
N GLY A 53 -6.66 10.20 -0.77
CA GLY A 53 -7.42 11.45 -0.77
C GLY A 53 -7.12 12.35 0.43
N LEU A 54 -6.92 11.78 1.62
CA LEU A 54 -6.52 12.53 2.82
C LEU A 54 -5.05 12.94 2.79
N ALA A 55 -4.18 12.11 2.20
CA ALA A 55 -2.76 12.38 2.15
C ALA A 55 -2.43 13.58 1.25
N LEU A 56 -3.14 13.73 0.14
CA LEU A 56 -2.79 14.70 -0.89
C LEU A 56 -2.71 16.15 -0.39
N PRO A 57 -3.69 16.73 0.33
CA PRO A 57 -3.59 18.11 0.81
C PRO A 57 -2.42 18.33 1.79
N SER A 58 -2.17 17.37 2.66
CA SER A 58 -1.05 17.43 3.62
C SER A 58 0.29 17.29 2.91
N MET A 59 0.40 16.36 1.96
CA MET A 59 1.61 16.18 1.17
C MET A 59 1.89 17.37 0.27
N GLU A 60 0.85 18.00 -0.30
CA GLU A 60 1.01 19.23 -1.06
C GLU A 60 1.61 20.36 -0.19
N LYS A 61 1.12 20.51 1.04
CA LYS A 61 1.66 21.47 1.99
C LYS A 61 3.14 21.20 2.30
N ILE A 62 3.49 19.93 2.60
CA ILE A 62 4.87 19.52 2.86
C ILE A 62 5.75 19.82 1.65
N LEU A 63 5.32 19.37 0.46
CA LEU A 63 6.08 19.50 -0.78
C LEU A 63 6.32 20.97 -1.16
N ARG A 64 5.33 21.86 -1.00
CA ARG A 64 5.48 23.30 -1.26
C ARG A 64 6.31 24.01 -0.20
N GLN A 65 5.97 23.82 1.08
CA GLN A 65 6.53 24.64 2.16
C GLN A 65 7.91 24.17 2.64
N ARG A 66 8.15 22.85 2.67
CA ARG A 66 9.42 22.29 3.17
C ARG A 66 10.42 22.03 2.04
N PHE A 67 9.93 21.63 0.86
CA PHE A 67 10.79 21.24 -0.24
C PHE A 67 10.77 22.20 -1.44
N GLY A 68 9.92 23.23 -1.44
CA GLY A 68 9.88 24.25 -2.48
C GLY A 68 9.39 23.76 -3.83
N MET A 69 8.54 22.72 -3.86
CA MET A 69 8.04 22.16 -5.12
C MET A 69 7.03 23.10 -5.78
N GLU A 70 7.20 23.32 -7.08
CA GLU A 70 6.37 24.18 -7.91
C GLU A 70 5.20 23.41 -8.52
N ILE A 71 5.47 22.20 -9.00
CA ILE A 71 4.50 21.36 -9.69
C ILE A 71 4.26 20.12 -8.84
N ILE A 72 3.00 19.80 -8.59
CA ILE A 72 2.56 18.64 -7.81
C ILE A 72 1.45 17.97 -8.59
N SER A 73 1.66 16.72 -8.96
CA SER A 73 0.74 15.92 -9.77
C SER A 73 0.37 14.65 -9.01
N PRO A 74 -0.89 14.52 -8.57
CA PRO A 74 -1.36 13.27 -7.96
C PRO A 74 -1.66 12.22 -9.04
N SER A 75 -1.62 10.95 -8.64
CA SER A 75 -2.05 9.78 -9.44
C SER A 75 -1.46 9.76 -10.86
N VAL A 76 -0.14 9.91 -10.96
CA VAL A 76 0.55 9.91 -12.24
C VAL A 76 0.67 8.49 -12.77
N ARG A 77 0.17 8.29 -13.98
CA ARG A 77 0.27 7.01 -14.70
C ARG A 77 1.03 7.21 -16.00
N ALA A 78 2.11 6.46 -16.15
CA ALA A 78 2.93 6.47 -17.35
C ALA A 78 2.96 5.08 -17.99
N SER A 79 2.92 5.04 -19.33
CA SER A 79 3.07 3.81 -20.09
C SER A 79 4.12 4.03 -21.16
N ARG A 80 5.12 3.14 -21.23
CA ARG A 80 6.19 3.21 -22.21
C ARG A 80 6.66 1.80 -22.59
N GLU A 81 6.67 1.51 -23.88
CA GLU A 81 7.13 0.22 -24.44
C GLU A 81 6.44 -1.00 -23.78
N GLY A 82 5.12 -0.92 -23.56
CA GLY A 82 4.33 -1.97 -22.93
C GLY A 82 4.55 -2.13 -21.42
N ARG A 83 5.38 -1.28 -20.80
CA ARG A 83 5.58 -1.22 -19.35
C ARG A 83 4.74 -0.11 -18.75
N HIS A 84 4.34 -0.29 -17.51
CA HIS A 84 3.52 0.68 -16.79
C HIS A 84 4.24 1.12 -15.50
N MET A 85 4.01 2.37 -15.12
CA MET A 85 4.42 2.97 -13.86
C MET A 85 3.27 3.78 -13.29
N GLU A 86 2.99 3.61 -12.03
CA GLU A 86 2.04 4.42 -11.27
C GLU A 86 2.79 5.06 -10.09
N ILE A 87 2.50 6.34 -9.84
CA ILE A 87 3.10 7.15 -8.78
C ILE A 87 1.95 7.87 -8.10
N ASP A 88 1.84 7.75 -6.78
CA ASP A 88 0.75 8.37 -6.03
C ASP A 88 0.84 9.90 -6.07
N VAL A 89 2.04 10.46 -5.84
CA VAL A 89 2.30 11.89 -6.05
C VAL A 89 3.68 12.09 -6.66
N LEU A 90 3.74 12.80 -7.76
CA LEU A 90 4.98 13.32 -8.36
C LEU A 90 5.04 14.81 -8.13
N ALA A 91 6.13 15.30 -7.53
CA ALA A 91 6.36 16.72 -7.35
C ALA A 91 7.74 17.10 -7.88
N TYR A 92 7.85 18.29 -8.50
CA TYR A 92 9.14 18.78 -8.96
C TYR A 92 9.21 20.31 -9.02
N ALA A 93 10.42 20.81 -8.98
CA ALA A 93 10.77 22.17 -9.30
C ALA A 93 11.83 22.20 -10.40
N ASN A 94 11.80 23.24 -11.20
CA ASN A 94 12.74 23.49 -12.29
C ASN A 94 13.80 24.53 -11.88
N GLY A 95 14.58 24.99 -12.84
CA GLY A 95 15.54 26.07 -12.64
C GLY A 95 16.66 25.70 -11.65
N ASN A 96 16.93 26.61 -10.70
CA ASN A 96 18.04 26.45 -9.76
C ASN A 96 17.89 25.28 -8.79
N LEU A 97 16.67 24.93 -8.44
CA LEU A 97 16.41 23.82 -7.52
C LEU A 97 16.58 22.47 -8.20
N ASN A 98 16.00 22.32 -9.38
CA ASN A 98 16.09 21.14 -10.26
C ASN A 98 15.95 19.79 -9.55
N ILE A 99 14.92 19.65 -8.73
CA ILE A 99 14.65 18.47 -7.87
C ILE A 99 13.30 17.87 -8.23
N ALA A 100 13.16 16.55 -8.07
CA ALA A 100 11.90 15.83 -8.13
C ALA A 100 11.74 14.91 -6.91
N TYR A 101 10.50 14.79 -6.44
CA TYR A 101 10.10 13.86 -5.37
C TYR A 101 9.04 12.90 -5.89
N VAL A 102 9.24 11.63 -5.62
CA VAL A 102 8.24 10.57 -5.78
C VAL A 102 7.71 10.24 -4.40
N VAL A 103 6.41 10.36 -4.20
CA VAL A 103 5.72 10.00 -2.96
C VAL A 103 4.91 8.73 -3.19
N GLU A 104 5.11 7.75 -2.34
CA GLU A 104 4.30 6.54 -2.25
C GLU A 104 3.49 6.60 -0.96
N VAL A 105 2.17 6.43 -1.06
CA VAL A 105 1.23 6.52 0.05
C VAL A 105 0.68 5.14 0.39
N LYS A 106 0.78 4.74 1.66
CA LYS A 106 0.26 3.46 2.15
C LYS A 106 -0.63 3.65 3.36
N SER A 107 -1.76 2.96 3.40
CA SER A 107 -2.56 2.87 4.62
C SER A 107 -1.81 2.11 5.71
N HIS A 108 -1.08 1.06 5.34
CA HIS A 108 -0.25 0.25 6.22
C HIS A 108 1.06 -0.10 5.49
N ALA A 109 2.15 0.56 5.86
CA ALA A 109 3.45 0.32 5.24
C ALA A 109 4.08 -0.99 5.73
N ARG A 110 4.77 -1.67 4.81
CA ARG A 110 5.53 -2.90 5.04
C ARG A 110 6.86 -2.82 4.30
N GLU A 111 7.69 -3.85 4.43
CA GLU A 111 9.00 -3.89 3.74
C GLU A 111 8.87 -3.86 2.21
N ASP A 112 7.81 -4.44 1.68
CA ASP A 112 7.51 -4.38 0.24
C ASP A 112 7.24 -2.96 -0.26
N SER A 113 6.73 -2.06 0.60
CA SER A 113 6.52 -0.65 0.28
C SER A 113 7.84 0.09 0.01
N ILE A 114 8.89 -0.22 0.78
CA ILE A 114 10.26 0.28 0.55
C ILE A 114 10.78 -0.23 -0.80
N THR A 115 10.64 -1.52 -1.05
CA THR A 115 11.07 -2.16 -2.30
C THR A 115 10.34 -1.58 -3.51
N GLN A 116 9.04 -1.34 -3.39
CA GLN A 116 8.22 -0.71 -4.42
C GLN A 116 8.70 0.70 -4.73
N LEU A 117 8.85 1.56 -3.72
CA LEU A 117 9.36 2.93 -3.90
C LEU A 117 10.74 2.93 -4.56
N LYS A 118 11.65 2.09 -4.10
CA LYS A 118 12.98 1.93 -4.70
C LYS A 118 12.91 1.54 -6.19
N SER A 119 12.07 0.58 -6.52
CA SER A 119 11.84 0.15 -7.91
C SER A 119 11.27 1.26 -8.79
N ILE A 120 10.36 2.09 -8.26
CA ILE A 120 9.83 3.26 -8.99
C ILE A 120 10.95 4.24 -9.28
N LEU A 121 11.75 4.62 -8.28
CA LEU A 121 12.84 5.58 -8.42
C LEU A 121 13.91 5.12 -9.41
N GLN A 122 14.32 3.85 -9.37
CA GLN A 122 15.31 3.27 -10.29
C GLN A 122 14.85 3.31 -11.76
N ARG A 123 13.55 3.15 -11.99
CA ARG A 123 12.96 3.15 -13.35
C ARG A 123 12.46 4.52 -13.78
N PHE A 124 12.42 5.51 -12.87
CA PHE A 124 11.79 6.81 -13.09
C PHE A 124 12.29 7.48 -14.37
N ARG A 125 13.60 7.58 -14.58
CA ARG A 125 14.19 8.25 -15.76
C ARG A 125 13.87 7.56 -17.08
N THR A 126 13.53 6.28 -17.06
CA THR A 126 13.08 5.56 -18.26
C THR A 126 11.68 6.03 -18.69
N PHE A 127 10.81 6.31 -17.72
CA PHE A 127 9.44 6.77 -18.01
C PHE A 127 9.35 8.28 -18.20
N PHE A 128 10.20 9.04 -17.50
CA PHE A 128 10.23 10.51 -17.50
C PHE A 128 11.61 11.04 -17.91
N PRO A 129 12.01 10.86 -19.18
CA PRO A 129 13.34 11.29 -19.66
C PRO A 129 13.54 12.80 -19.59
N GLU A 130 12.47 13.59 -19.58
CA GLU A 130 12.49 15.05 -19.38
C GLU A 130 12.97 15.48 -18.00
N HIS A 131 12.96 14.55 -17.03
CA HIS A 131 13.46 14.76 -15.67
C HIS A 131 14.82 14.10 -15.41
N LYS A 132 15.56 13.71 -16.46
CA LYS A 132 16.83 12.97 -16.32
C LYS A 132 17.90 13.71 -15.50
N ASP A 133 17.90 15.03 -15.59
CA ASP A 133 18.90 15.90 -14.94
C ASP A 133 18.50 16.33 -13.52
N LYS A 134 17.30 15.98 -13.06
CA LYS A 134 16.84 16.33 -11.71
C LYS A 134 17.44 15.41 -10.65
N GLN A 135 17.74 15.98 -9.50
CA GLN A 135 17.96 15.18 -8.30
C GLN A 135 16.62 14.56 -7.90
N LEU A 136 16.59 13.23 -7.74
CA LEU A 136 15.38 12.46 -7.53
C LEU A 136 15.38 11.85 -6.14
N TYR A 137 14.35 12.12 -5.35
CA TYR A 137 14.19 11.63 -3.98
C TYR A 137 12.87 10.91 -3.78
N GLY A 138 12.84 10.00 -2.79
CA GLY A 138 11.64 9.26 -2.40
C GLY A 138 11.09 9.70 -1.05
N ILE A 139 9.76 9.70 -0.94
CA ILE A 139 9.03 9.88 0.31
C ILE A 139 8.08 8.70 0.48
N LEU A 140 8.19 7.96 1.58
CA LEU A 140 7.20 6.95 1.97
C LEU A 140 6.25 7.57 3.00
N ALA A 141 5.01 7.78 2.60
CA ALA A 141 3.96 8.31 3.44
C ALA A 141 3.04 7.18 3.91
N SER A 142 2.76 7.09 5.21
CA SER A 142 1.91 6.01 5.73
C SER A 142 1.05 6.45 6.91
N VAL A 143 -0.18 5.88 6.97
CA VAL A 143 -1.06 6.02 8.14
C VAL A 143 -0.50 5.20 9.29
N ASP A 144 -0.09 3.96 9.01
CA ASP A 144 0.47 3.04 9.99
C ASP A 144 1.82 2.51 9.51
N MET A 145 2.83 2.67 10.37
CA MET A 145 4.21 2.24 10.12
C MET A 145 4.88 1.89 11.45
N SER A 146 5.48 0.70 11.55
CA SER A 146 6.22 0.33 12.75
C SER A 146 7.51 1.17 12.93
N PRO A 147 8.01 1.35 14.16
CA PRO A 147 9.28 2.05 14.40
C PRO A 147 10.46 1.44 13.65
N GLU A 148 10.51 0.11 13.57
CA GLU A 148 11.57 -0.63 12.87
C GLU A 148 11.54 -0.35 11.36
N LEU A 149 10.33 -0.35 10.77
CA LEU A 149 10.14 -0.05 9.35
C LEU A 149 10.50 1.41 9.04
N ARG A 150 10.12 2.33 9.94
CA ARG A 150 10.52 3.75 9.85
C ARG A 150 12.04 3.88 9.81
N GLN A 151 12.74 3.25 10.75
CA GLN A 151 14.20 3.29 10.79
C GLN A 151 14.82 2.71 9.52
N LYS A 152 14.30 1.58 9.03
CA LYS A 152 14.73 0.96 7.78
C LYS A 152 14.51 1.88 6.58
N THR A 153 13.36 2.54 6.51
CA THR A 153 13.03 3.52 5.44
C THR A 153 14.04 4.66 5.41
N LEU A 154 14.38 5.21 6.56
CA LEU A 154 15.40 6.26 6.69
C LEU A 154 16.80 5.74 6.31
N GLN A 155 17.16 4.52 6.69
CA GLN A 155 18.45 3.90 6.30
C GLN A 155 18.56 3.68 4.79
N GLU A 156 17.45 3.41 4.10
CA GLU A 156 17.40 3.34 2.63
C GLU A 156 17.41 4.73 1.95
N GLY A 157 17.54 5.80 2.73
CA GLY A 157 17.66 7.17 2.23
C GLY A 157 16.35 7.82 1.81
N PHE A 158 15.20 7.28 2.23
CA PHE A 158 13.89 7.84 1.93
C PHE A 158 13.38 8.73 3.07
N TYR A 159 12.72 9.82 2.71
CA TYR A 159 11.93 10.58 3.67
C TYR A 159 10.74 9.75 4.15
N VAL A 160 10.34 9.98 5.40
CA VAL A 160 9.15 9.38 6.01
C VAL A 160 8.15 10.47 6.31
N ALA A 161 6.88 10.25 5.93
CA ALA A 161 5.75 11.06 6.37
C ALA A 161 4.71 10.14 7.04
N ARG A 162 4.13 10.59 8.16
CA ARG A 162 3.14 9.82 8.92
C ARG A 162 1.95 10.69 9.28
N ILE A 163 0.81 10.07 9.53
CA ILE A 163 -0.35 10.80 10.06
C ILE A 163 -0.13 11.11 11.54
N GLN A 164 -0.28 12.41 11.87
CA GLN A 164 -0.39 12.93 13.22
C GLN A 164 -1.62 13.85 13.25
N ASP A 165 -2.49 13.70 14.21
CA ASP A 165 -3.70 14.51 14.39
C ASP A 165 -4.51 14.74 13.08
N GLN A 166 -4.71 13.66 12.32
CA GLN A 166 -5.48 13.61 11.06
C GLN A 166 -4.80 14.24 9.83
N VAL A 167 -3.55 14.70 9.93
CA VAL A 167 -2.78 15.24 8.81
C VAL A 167 -1.46 14.48 8.65
N PHE A 168 -0.95 14.42 7.43
CA PHE A 168 0.41 13.92 7.22
C PHE A 168 1.41 14.98 7.63
N GLU A 169 2.39 14.56 8.41
CA GLU A 169 3.56 15.36 8.78
C GLU A 169 4.84 14.62 8.44
N LEU A 170 5.89 15.38 8.17
CA LEU A 170 7.21 14.80 7.90
C LEU A 170 7.80 14.26 9.22
N ASP A 171 7.95 12.93 9.27
CA ASP A 171 8.53 12.20 10.41
C ASP A 171 9.99 11.81 10.11
N THR A 172 10.74 12.77 9.64
CA THR A 172 12.15 12.63 9.25
C THR A 172 13.00 13.56 10.12
N PRO A 173 14.12 13.10 10.69
CA PRO A 173 15.03 13.94 11.48
C PRO A 173 15.56 15.14 10.68
N ASP A 174 15.77 16.29 11.33
CA ASP A 174 16.25 17.50 10.67
C ASP A 174 17.66 17.34 10.04
N ASN A 175 18.48 16.45 10.59
CA ASN A 175 19.82 16.16 10.07
C ASN A 175 19.85 14.99 9.08
N PHE A 176 18.71 14.54 8.58
CA PHE A 176 18.61 13.44 7.64
C PHE A 176 19.24 13.79 6.29
N GLN A 177 20.03 12.84 5.76
CA GLN A 177 20.64 12.96 4.43
C GLN A 177 19.94 11.97 3.50
N PRO A 178 19.09 12.44 2.57
CA PRO A 178 18.39 11.55 1.65
C PRO A 178 19.33 11.01 0.58
N GLN A 179 19.03 9.82 0.08
CA GLN A 179 19.69 9.28 -1.10
C GLN A 179 19.05 9.87 -2.36
N SER A 180 19.87 10.40 -3.26
CA SER A 180 19.44 10.77 -4.61
C SER A 180 19.58 9.59 -5.57
N TYR A 181 18.61 9.41 -6.45
CA TYR A 181 18.52 8.35 -7.47
C TYR A 181 18.75 8.87 -8.87
#